data_887a82262c893139f6b3f6ecb28cf808
#
_entry.id   887a82262c893139f6b3f6ecb28cf808
#
_cell.length_a   1.000
_cell.length_b   1.000
_cell.length_c   1.000
_cell.angle_alpha   90.00
_cell.angle_beta   90.00
_cell.angle_gamma   90.00
#
_symmetry.space_group_name_H-M   'P 1'
#
loop_
_entity.id
_entity.type
_entity.pdbx_description
1 polymer ?
#
loop_
_entity_poly.entity_id
_entity_poly.type
_entity_poly.pdbx_seq_one_letter_code
_entity_poly.pdbx_strand_id
1 'polypeptide(L)'
;NEFNTRNDLLATNFLLNTKNLNFNVMTATTCQNLQFDKANAFRNFKNDSLGYFLVNRWKNYKRWWTSIDPQQKKWIMWDLSIIEAIIHPEWATKKIFKTPIDNLQRDIKVYTSIDSSMMKKDFWEHYNKLN
;
A
#
# COMPACT_ATOMS: atom_id res chain seq x y z
N ASN A 1 -13.03 -1.97 -8.58
CA ASN A 1 -13.65 -2.17 -7.24
C ASN A 1 -12.58 -2.11 -6.15
N GLU A 2 -12.12 -0.90 -5.89
CA GLU A 2 -11.16 -0.62 -4.84
C GLU A 2 -11.84 -0.77 -3.47
N PHE A 3 -11.12 -1.33 -2.46
CA PHE A 3 -11.69 -1.72 -1.17
C PHE A 3 -12.27 -0.52 -0.40
N ASN A 4 -11.52 0.57 -0.26
CA ASN A 4 -11.95 1.74 0.50
C ASN A 4 -13.14 2.44 -0.19
N THR A 5 -13.11 2.58 -1.51
CA THR A 5 -14.21 3.12 -2.31
C THR A 5 -15.49 2.31 -2.12
N ARG A 6 -15.38 0.99 -2.11
CA ARG A 6 -16.54 0.11 -1.93
C ARG A 6 -17.14 0.18 -0.52
N ASN A 7 -16.28 0.35 0.49
CA ASN A 7 -16.73 0.41 1.90
C ASN A 7 -17.37 1.76 2.25
N ASP A 8 -16.91 2.84 1.60
CA ASP A 8 -17.50 4.16 1.81
C ASP A 8 -17.53 4.97 0.52
N LEU A 9 -18.55 4.70 -0.28
CA LEU A 9 -18.77 5.41 -1.54
C LEU A 9 -19.11 6.89 -1.33
N LEU A 10 -19.81 7.21 -0.24
CA LEU A 10 -20.18 8.60 0.07
C LEU A 10 -18.94 9.44 0.39
N ALA A 11 -18.06 8.94 1.24
CA ALA A 11 -16.80 9.61 1.54
C ALA A 11 -15.91 9.74 0.29
N THR A 12 -15.83 8.69 -0.52
CA THR A 12 -15.08 8.73 -1.78
C THR A 12 -15.62 9.81 -2.73
N ASN A 13 -16.93 9.84 -2.94
CA ASN A 13 -17.56 10.85 -3.78
C ASN A 13 -17.39 12.28 -3.22
N PHE A 14 -17.47 12.43 -1.89
CA PHE A 14 -17.22 13.70 -1.24
C PHE A 14 -15.80 14.22 -1.55
N LEU A 15 -14.78 13.37 -1.38
CA LEU A 15 -13.39 13.72 -1.71
C LEU A 15 -13.21 14.06 -3.19
N LEU A 16 -13.77 13.25 -4.09
CA LEU A 16 -13.69 13.47 -5.54
C LEU A 16 -14.38 14.76 -5.98
N ASN A 17 -15.42 15.20 -5.28
CA ASN A 17 -16.17 16.41 -5.56
C ASN A 17 -15.68 17.66 -4.81
N THR A 18 -14.75 17.52 -3.85
CA THR A 18 -14.21 18.63 -3.11
C THR A 18 -13.29 19.49 -4.00
N LYS A 19 -13.67 20.74 -4.22
CA LYS A 19 -12.87 21.69 -4.99
C LYS A 19 -11.53 21.97 -4.31
N ASN A 20 -10.50 22.25 -5.11
CA ASN A 20 -9.16 22.67 -4.64
C ASN A 20 -8.43 21.63 -3.77
N LEU A 21 -8.93 20.40 -3.67
CA LEU A 21 -8.21 19.31 -3.03
C LEU A 21 -7.18 18.72 -4.01
N ASN A 22 -5.90 18.77 -3.63
CA ASN A 22 -4.86 18.06 -4.38
C ASN A 22 -4.96 16.57 -4.07
N PHE A 23 -5.40 15.80 -5.07
CA PHE A 23 -5.77 14.40 -4.87
C PHE A 23 -4.79 13.47 -5.59
N ASN A 24 -4.05 12.69 -4.79
CA ASN A 24 -3.20 11.62 -5.29
C ASN A 24 -3.77 10.28 -4.82
N VAL A 25 -3.93 9.35 -5.73
CA VAL A 25 -4.52 8.03 -5.45
C VAL A 25 -3.48 6.94 -5.60
N MET A 26 -3.28 6.15 -4.57
CA MET A 26 -2.57 4.87 -4.65
C MET A 26 -3.62 3.76 -4.69
N THR A 27 -3.70 3.06 -5.82
CA THR A 27 -4.71 1.99 -5.99
C THR A 27 -4.27 0.68 -5.34
N ALA A 28 -5.23 -0.15 -4.94
CA ALA A 28 -4.95 -1.50 -4.45
C ALA A 28 -4.14 -2.32 -5.48
N THR A 29 -4.42 -2.16 -6.79
CA THR A 29 -3.67 -2.82 -7.86
C THR A 29 -2.19 -2.43 -7.86
N THR A 30 -1.86 -1.19 -7.56
CA THR A 30 -0.47 -0.74 -7.44
C THR A 30 0.16 -1.20 -6.14
N CYS A 31 -0.53 -1.03 -5.00
CA CYS A 31 -0.05 -1.45 -3.68
C CYS A 31 0.27 -2.95 -3.60
N GLN A 32 -0.53 -3.80 -4.26
CA GLN A 32 -0.33 -5.25 -4.21
C GLN A 32 1.02 -5.71 -4.79
N ASN A 33 1.75 -4.85 -5.47
CA ASN A 33 3.11 -5.15 -5.93
C ASN A 33 4.15 -5.08 -4.80
N LEU A 34 3.84 -4.43 -3.67
CA LEU A 34 4.72 -4.43 -2.50
C LEU A 34 4.45 -5.66 -1.64
N GLN A 35 5.01 -6.79 -2.06
CA GLN A 35 4.82 -8.09 -1.41
C GLN A 35 6.09 -8.53 -0.70
N PHE A 36 5.97 -8.88 0.57
CA PHE A 36 7.03 -9.51 1.36
C PHE A 36 6.79 -11.01 1.43
N ASP A 37 7.84 -11.81 1.20
CA ASP A 37 7.81 -13.24 1.52
C ASP A 37 7.75 -13.41 3.04
N LYS A 38 6.73 -14.11 3.55
CA LYS A 38 6.50 -14.25 4.98
C LYS A 38 7.63 -15.00 5.70
N ALA A 39 8.10 -16.07 5.10
CA ALA A 39 9.14 -16.88 5.73
C ALA A 39 10.46 -16.09 5.83
N ASN A 40 10.78 -15.32 4.80
CA ASN A 40 11.93 -14.45 4.79
C ASN A 40 11.78 -13.30 5.80
N ALA A 41 10.63 -12.65 5.81
CA ALA A 41 10.36 -11.56 6.77
C ALA A 41 10.48 -12.05 8.21
N PHE A 42 9.94 -13.24 8.54
CA PHE A 42 10.00 -13.79 9.89
C PHE A 42 11.43 -14.11 10.35
N ARG A 43 12.36 -14.41 9.44
CA ARG A 43 13.78 -14.58 9.77
C ARG A 43 14.51 -13.25 9.98
N ASN A 44 14.03 -12.18 9.36
CA ASN A 44 14.67 -10.88 9.41
C ASN A 44 14.15 -9.98 10.54
N PHE A 45 13.00 -10.29 11.13
CA PHE A 45 12.54 -9.55 12.32
C PHE A 45 13.43 -9.86 13.53
N LYS A 46 13.77 -8.81 14.28
CA LYS A 46 14.56 -8.93 15.51
C LYS A 46 13.82 -9.72 16.58
N ASN A 47 14.58 -10.35 17.47
CA ASN A 47 14.04 -11.03 18.66
C ASN A 47 13.76 -10.01 19.79
N ASP A 48 12.95 -9.02 19.49
CA ASP A 48 12.51 -7.96 20.40
C ASP A 48 10.97 -7.86 20.43
N SER A 49 10.44 -6.96 21.25
CA SER A 49 9.01 -6.79 21.42
C SER A 49 8.30 -6.43 20.10
N LEU A 50 8.92 -5.59 19.27
CA LEU A 50 8.35 -5.18 17.97
C LEU A 50 8.36 -6.34 16.98
N GLY A 51 9.48 -7.05 16.87
CA GLY A 51 9.59 -8.21 15.99
C GLY A 51 8.61 -9.32 16.35
N TYR A 52 8.49 -9.65 17.65
CA TYR A 52 7.48 -10.62 18.14
C TYR A 52 6.06 -10.15 17.83
N PHE A 53 5.74 -8.88 18.02
CA PHE A 53 4.44 -8.33 17.71
C PHE A 53 4.11 -8.48 16.23
N LEU A 54 5.02 -8.07 15.34
CA LEU A 54 4.82 -8.13 13.88
C LEU A 54 4.66 -9.57 13.39
N VAL A 55 5.54 -10.48 13.83
CA VAL A 55 5.46 -11.90 13.47
C VAL A 55 4.14 -12.50 13.94
N ASN A 56 3.72 -12.22 15.19
CA ASN A 56 2.48 -12.74 15.73
C ASN A 56 1.26 -12.21 14.97
N ARG A 57 1.24 -10.91 14.64
CA ARG A 57 0.18 -10.31 13.82
C ARG A 57 0.09 -10.97 12.44
N TRP A 58 1.22 -11.17 11.76
CA TRP A 58 1.24 -11.77 10.43
C TRP A 58 0.90 -13.28 10.44
N LYS A 59 1.25 -14.01 11.48
CA LYS A 59 0.88 -15.42 11.62
C LYS A 59 -0.61 -15.61 11.85
N ASN A 60 -1.21 -14.77 12.69
CA ASN A 60 -2.58 -14.95 13.16
C ASN A 60 -3.62 -14.20 12.32
N TYR A 61 -3.21 -13.32 11.43
CA TYR A 61 -4.15 -12.60 10.57
C TYR A 61 -4.69 -13.53 9.48
N LYS A 62 -5.99 -13.76 9.51
CA LYS A 62 -6.71 -14.48 8.45
C LYS A 62 -7.05 -13.50 7.33
N ARG A 63 -6.40 -13.66 6.19
CA ARG A 63 -6.67 -12.82 5.03
C ARG A 63 -7.98 -13.21 4.36
N TRP A 64 -8.74 -12.21 3.95
CA TRP A 64 -9.93 -12.38 3.12
C TRP A 64 -9.61 -12.40 1.63
N TRP A 65 -8.43 -11.92 1.23
CA TRP A 65 -7.97 -11.90 -0.16
C TRP A 65 -6.94 -13.02 -0.38
N THR A 66 -7.28 -13.99 -1.19
CA THR A 66 -6.45 -15.17 -1.44
C THR A 66 -6.13 -15.40 -2.91
N SER A 67 -6.80 -14.67 -3.82
CA SER A 67 -6.69 -14.89 -5.27
C SER A 67 -5.28 -14.69 -5.81
N ILE A 68 -4.51 -13.76 -5.27
CA ILE A 68 -3.14 -13.46 -5.71
C ILE A 68 -2.05 -14.25 -4.98
N ASP A 69 -2.40 -14.90 -3.88
CA ASP A 69 -1.49 -15.74 -3.09
C ASP A 69 -2.29 -16.80 -2.30
N PRO A 70 -2.83 -17.81 -2.98
CA PRO A 70 -3.67 -18.84 -2.35
C PRO A 70 -2.97 -19.58 -1.20
N GLN A 71 -1.66 -19.75 -1.28
CA GLN A 71 -0.86 -20.44 -0.27
C GLN A 71 -0.49 -19.54 0.93
N GLN A 72 -0.87 -18.29 0.90
CA GLN A 72 -0.61 -17.30 1.95
C GLN A 72 0.88 -17.17 2.33
N LYS A 73 1.76 -17.32 1.36
CA LYS A 73 3.21 -17.19 1.53
C LYS A 73 3.70 -15.75 1.54
N LYS A 74 2.88 -14.82 1.03
CA LYS A 74 3.23 -13.42 0.87
C LYS A 74 2.40 -12.54 1.78
N TRP A 75 2.94 -11.37 2.11
CA TRP A 75 2.25 -10.31 2.79
C TRP A 75 2.32 -9.03 1.98
N ILE A 76 1.17 -8.43 1.67
CA ILE A 76 1.11 -7.16 0.96
C ILE A 76 1.13 -6.04 1.98
N MET A 77 2.07 -5.11 1.82
CA MET A 77 2.22 -3.94 2.67
C MET A 77 1.48 -2.75 2.03
N TRP A 78 0.14 -2.80 2.11
CA TRP A 78 -0.75 -1.86 1.43
C TRP A 78 -0.40 -0.40 1.70
N ASP A 79 -0.36 0.00 2.95
CA ASP A 79 -0.19 1.40 3.34
C ASP A 79 1.29 1.83 3.27
N LEU A 80 2.23 0.91 3.44
CA LEU A 80 3.65 1.20 3.30
C LEU A 80 3.97 1.74 1.90
N SER A 81 3.33 1.23 0.86
CA SER A 81 3.60 1.65 -0.52
C SER A 81 3.33 3.13 -0.78
N ILE A 82 2.29 3.71 -0.15
CA ILE A 82 2.02 5.15 -0.30
C ILE A 82 2.99 5.98 0.52
N ILE A 83 3.38 5.52 1.70
CA ILE A 83 4.37 6.19 2.56
C ILE A 83 5.70 6.27 1.82
N GLU A 84 6.19 5.15 1.31
CA GLU A 84 7.44 5.08 0.53
C GLU A 84 7.38 5.97 -0.73
N ALA A 85 6.24 5.98 -1.43
CA ALA A 85 6.07 6.81 -2.62
C ALA A 85 5.95 8.33 -2.32
N ILE A 86 5.68 8.71 -1.08
CA ILE A 86 5.72 10.11 -0.62
C ILE A 86 7.15 10.50 -0.26
N ILE A 87 7.86 9.64 0.46
CA ILE A 87 9.23 9.89 0.93
C ILE A 87 10.20 9.82 -0.25
N HIS A 88 10.02 8.84 -1.13
CA HIS A 88 10.84 8.54 -2.29
C HIS A 88 10.01 8.62 -3.58
N PRO A 89 9.66 9.82 -4.05
CA PRO A 89 8.79 9.98 -5.22
C PRO A 89 9.37 9.40 -6.51
N GLU A 90 10.69 9.23 -6.59
CA GLU A 90 11.39 8.58 -7.71
C GLU A 90 11.14 7.07 -7.80
N TRP A 91 10.66 6.41 -6.74
CA TRP A 91 10.33 4.99 -6.74
C TRP A 91 8.90 4.69 -7.17
N ALA A 92 8.16 5.71 -7.58
CA ALA A 92 6.79 5.55 -8.00
C ALA A 92 6.45 6.40 -9.23
N THR A 93 5.71 5.82 -10.17
CA THR A 93 5.24 6.54 -11.35
C THR A 93 3.79 6.97 -11.17
N LYS A 94 3.49 8.21 -11.50
CA LYS A 94 2.12 8.76 -11.52
C LYS A 94 1.68 9.03 -12.95
N LYS A 95 0.40 8.79 -13.22
CA LYS A 95 -0.28 9.27 -14.43
C LYS A 95 -1.46 10.13 -14.06
N ILE A 96 -1.85 11.00 -14.98
CA ILE A 96 -3.03 11.85 -14.81
C ILE A 96 -4.23 11.12 -15.39
N PHE A 97 -5.31 11.09 -14.64
CA PHE A 97 -6.60 10.56 -15.04
C PHE A 97 -7.68 11.59 -14.74
N LYS A 98 -8.76 11.54 -15.50
CA LYS A 98 -9.99 12.26 -15.15
C LYS A 98 -10.70 11.54 -14.01
N THR A 99 -11.34 12.29 -13.14
CA THR A 99 -12.30 11.73 -12.18
C THR A 99 -13.42 10.98 -12.91
N PRO A 100 -14.10 10.04 -12.23
CA PRO A 100 -15.30 9.40 -12.81
C PRO A 100 -16.32 10.42 -13.27
N ILE A 101 -17.10 10.06 -14.31
CA ILE A 101 -18.01 10.99 -14.99
C ILE A 101 -19.06 11.63 -14.08
N ASP A 102 -19.47 10.91 -13.04
CA ASP A 102 -20.48 11.36 -12.07
C ASP A 102 -19.92 12.31 -11.00
N ASN A 103 -18.61 12.58 -11.05
CA ASN A 103 -17.94 13.46 -10.10
C ASN A 103 -17.52 14.78 -10.75
N LEU A 104 -17.13 15.76 -9.93
CA LEU A 104 -16.53 17.00 -10.41
C LEU A 104 -15.36 16.68 -11.36
N GLN A 105 -15.52 17.04 -12.63
CA GLN A 105 -14.54 16.71 -13.67
C GLN A 105 -13.24 17.49 -13.45
N ARG A 106 -12.19 16.76 -13.06
CA ARG A 106 -10.84 17.30 -12.85
C ARG A 106 -9.79 16.24 -13.06
N ASP A 107 -8.57 16.67 -13.15
CA ASP A 107 -7.42 15.80 -13.19
C ASP A 107 -7.04 15.33 -11.77
N ILE A 108 -6.79 14.04 -11.64
CA ILE A 108 -6.23 13.42 -10.44
C ILE A 108 -4.96 12.67 -10.81
N LYS A 109 -4.00 12.64 -9.88
CA LYS A 109 -2.77 11.87 -10.05
C LYS A 109 -2.96 10.49 -9.45
N VAL A 110 -2.71 9.46 -10.26
CA VAL A 110 -2.83 8.07 -9.82
C VAL A 110 -1.48 7.39 -9.95
N TYR A 111 -1.05 6.74 -8.88
CA TYR A 111 0.15 5.92 -8.90
C TYR A 111 -0.13 4.64 -9.71
N THR A 112 0.68 4.40 -10.72
CA THR A 112 0.50 3.29 -11.68
C THR A 112 1.57 2.21 -11.57
N SER A 113 2.72 2.54 -10.99
CA SER A 113 3.78 1.58 -10.69
C SER A 113 4.60 2.02 -9.48
N ILE A 114 5.28 1.08 -8.86
CA ILE A 114 6.20 1.28 -7.74
C ILE A 114 7.45 0.42 -7.94
N ASP A 115 8.59 0.90 -7.45
CA ASP A 115 9.79 0.09 -7.30
C ASP A 115 9.74 -0.68 -5.96
N SER A 116 9.11 -1.82 -5.98
CA SER A 116 8.94 -2.65 -4.79
C SER A 116 10.27 -3.19 -4.23
N SER A 117 11.33 -3.23 -5.03
CA SER A 117 12.65 -3.67 -4.59
C SER A 117 13.28 -2.62 -3.70
N MET A 118 13.29 -1.36 -4.17
CA MET A 118 13.83 -0.24 -3.39
C MET A 118 13.02 -0.01 -2.11
N MET A 119 11.69 0.00 -2.18
CA MET A 119 10.82 0.15 -1.02
C MET A 119 11.04 -0.93 0.04
N LYS A 120 11.21 -2.20 -0.37
CA LYS A 120 11.54 -3.28 0.58
C LYS A 120 12.90 -3.13 1.23
N LYS A 121 13.89 -2.68 0.44
CA LYS A 121 15.23 -2.43 0.95
C LYS A 121 15.20 -1.32 2.01
N ASP A 122 14.54 -0.22 1.71
CA ASP A 122 14.40 0.92 2.61
C ASP A 122 13.70 0.53 3.91
N PHE A 123 12.58 -0.19 3.82
CA PHE A 123 11.89 -0.73 4.98
C PHE A 123 12.83 -1.50 5.92
N TRP A 124 13.64 -2.43 5.37
CA TRP A 124 14.55 -3.22 6.20
C TRP A 124 15.70 -2.40 6.75
N GLU A 125 16.22 -1.43 6.00
CA GLU A 125 17.26 -0.53 6.47
C GLU A 125 16.77 0.31 7.66
N HIS A 126 15.56 0.84 7.59
CA HIS A 126 14.96 1.60 8.68
C HIS A 126 14.59 0.72 9.87
N TYR A 127 13.95 -0.42 9.62
CA TYR A 127 13.63 -1.38 10.67
C TYR A 127 14.86 -1.81 11.47
N ASN A 128 15.97 -2.07 10.79
CA ASN A 128 17.21 -2.51 11.45
C ASN A 128 17.90 -1.40 12.26
N LYS A 129 17.59 -0.12 11.99
CA LYS A 129 18.08 1.02 12.78
C LYS A 129 17.26 1.27 14.05
N LEU A 130 16.07 0.70 14.16
CA LEU A 130 15.29 0.78 15.40
C LEU A 130 15.98 -0.04 16.48
N ASN A 131 16.34 0.61 17.59
CA ASN A 131 16.99 -0.01 18.75
C ASN A 131 15.96 -0.53 19.74
#